data_9ab5fd55232afbc47c117a9024df9af1
#
_entry.id   9ab5fd55232afbc47c117a9024df9af1
#
_cell.length_a   1.000
_cell.length_b   1.000
_cell.length_c   1.000
_cell.angle_alpha   90.00
_cell.angle_beta   90.00
_cell.angle_gamma   90.00
#
_symmetry.space_group_name_H-M   'P 1'
#
loop_
_entity.id
_entity.type
_entity.pdbx_description
1 polymer ?
#
loop_
_entity_poly.entity_id
_entity_poly.type
_entity_poly.pdbx_seq_one_letter_code
_entity_poly.pdbx_strand_id
1 'polypeptide(L)'
;MTWQEYLATVDYSHQMTTARQHIAELCEIVQGREWRVLELGSHAGISTAAMAIAAPESTIVSVDLCDTMPEASRVAYWEAVGVANIQPVADDAGRFLRDCQLHLDSWDLIFHDAAHGDAVLPEYLTAAGITSILAIHDWEQLSSSSQDAVARRFQRHTVTTDTQGRALFVGHA
;
A
#
# COMPACT_ATOMS: atom_id res chain seq x y z
N MET A 1 -0.20 -17.74 -12.78
CA MET A 1 -0.46 -16.37 -13.33
C MET A 1 0.59 -15.44 -12.76
N THR A 2 1.26 -14.66 -13.61
CA THR A 2 2.19 -13.61 -13.17
C THR A 2 1.41 -12.35 -12.76
N TRP A 3 2.02 -11.46 -11.98
CA TRP A 3 1.38 -10.20 -11.62
C TRP A 3 1.12 -9.29 -12.86
N GLN A 4 1.96 -9.37 -13.90
CA GLN A 4 1.75 -8.64 -15.16
C GLN A 4 0.50 -9.15 -15.90
N GLU A 5 0.34 -10.48 -15.98
CA GLU A 5 -0.86 -11.10 -16.55
C GLU A 5 -2.11 -10.71 -15.76
N TYR A 6 -2.03 -10.74 -14.42
CA TYR A 6 -3.12 -10.32 -13.55
C TYR A 6 -3.52 -8.86 -13.81
N LEU A 7 -2.55 -7.92 -13.77
CA LEU A 7 -2.83 -6.50 -14.03
C LEU A 7 -3.38 -6.23 -15.44
N ALA A 8 -3.13 -7.11 -16.41
CA ALA A 8 -3.71 -6.99 -17.74
C ALA A 8 -5.21 -7.33 -17.78
N THR A 9 -5.74 -8.06 -16.78
CA THR A 9 -7.16 -8.45 -16.70
C THR A 9 -8.00 -7.49 -15.84
N VAL A 10 -7.37 -6.60 -15.07
CA VAL A 10 -8.06 -5.68 -14.15
C VAL A 10 -8.70 -4.52 -14.93
N ASP A 11 -9.94 -4.21 -14.57
CA ASP A 11 -10.63 -3.01 -15.04
C ASP A 11 -10.28 -1.80 -14.16
N TYR A 12 -9.52 -0.87 -14.72
CA TYR A 12 -9.11 0.38 -14.06
C TYR A 12 -10.05 1.56 -14.32
N SER A 13 -11.24 1.32 -14.83
CA SER A 13 -12.22 2.39 -15.12
C SER A 13 -12.80 3.05 -13.85
N HIS A 14 -12.68 2.39 -12.69
CA HIS A 14 -13.12 2.95 -11.41
C HIS A 14 -12.13 3.98 -10.89
N GLN A 15 -12.62 5.18 -10.57
CA GLN A 15 -11.80 6.32 -10.10
C GLN A 15 -11.08 6.08 -8.77
N MET A 16 -11.55 5.10 -7.97
CA MET A 16 -10.96 4.75 -6.67
C MET A 16 -9.90 3.63 -6.74
N THR A 17 -9.45 3.28 -7.92
CA THR A 17 -8.43 2.25 -8.08
C THR A 17 -7.06 2.90 -8.19
N THR A 18 -6.08 2.43 -7.42
CA THR A 18 -4.66 2.81 -7.56
C THR A 18 -4.22 2.63 -9.02
N ALA A 19 -3.46 3.58 -9.55
CA ALA A 19 -3.01 3.52 -10.94
C ALA A 19 -2.25 2.22 -11.23
N ARG A 20 -2.52 1.59 -12.39
CA ARG A 20 -1.83 0.38 -12.82
C ARG A 20 -0.30 0.51 -12.75
N GLN A 21 0.24 1.68 -13.14
CA GLN A 21 1.67 1.97 -13.10
C GLN A 21 2.22 1.91 -11.68
N HIS A 22 1.50 2.49 -10.71
CA HIS A 22 1.90 2.48 -9.30
C HIS A 22 1.84 1.07 -8.69
N ILE A 23 0.80 0.29 -9.04
CA ILE A 23 0.73 -1.12 -8.61
C ILE A 23 1.88 -1.92 -9.21
N ALA A 24 2.23 -1.69 -10.47
CA ALA A 24 3.36 -2.36 -11.11
C ALA A 24 4.69 -2.05 -10.39
N GLU A 25 4.91 -0.78 -10.00
CA GLU A 25 6.08 -0.37 -9.22
C GLU A 25 6.14 -1.07 -7.85
N LEU A 26 5.01 -1.16 -7.15
CA LEU A 26 4.91 -1.92 -5.89
C LEU A 26 5.24 -3.41 -6.08
N CYS A 27 4.73 -4.03 -7.16
CA CYS A 27 5.04 -5.42 -7.49
C CYS A 27 6.53 -5.62 -7.76
N GLU A 28 7.20 -4.70 -8.48
CA GLU A 28 8.64 -4.75 -8.73
C GLU A 28 9.45 -4.65 -7.42
N ILE A 29 8.99 -3.83 -6.46
CA ILE A 29 9.63 -3.68 -5.15
C ILE A 29 9.57 -4.98 -4.36
N VAL A 30 8.42 -5.66 -4.33
CA VAL A 30 8.22 -6.87 -3.49
C VAL A 30 8.61 -8.16 -4.20
N GLN A 31 8.76 -8.18 -5.51
CA GLN A 31 8.95 -9.39 -6.32
C GLN A 31 10.14 -10.24 -5.84
N GLY A 32 9.87 -11.53 -5.59
CA GLY A 32 10.87 -12.50 -5.16
C GLY A 32 11.41 -12.26 -3.74
N ARG A 33 10.69 -11.50 -2.93
CA ARG A 33 11.02 -11.24 -1.52
C ARG A 33 10.21 -12.16 -0.61
N GLU A 34 10.72 -12.33 0.61
CA GLU A 34 10.03 -12.96 1.74
C GLU A 34 9.88 -11.88 2.83
N TRP A 35 8.92 -10.99 2.63
CA TRP A 35 8.74 -9.77 3.39
C TRP A 35 7.44 -9.74 4.19
N ARG A 36 7.44 -8.90 5.23
CA ARG A 36 6.23 -8.44 5.90
C ARG A 36 5.80 -7.13 5.24
N VAL A 37 4.69 -7.18 4.52
CA VAL A 37 4.11 -6.03 3.82
C VAL A 37 2.84 -5.61 4.52
N LEU A 38 2.70 -4.31 4.79
CA LEU A 38 1.48 -3.70 5.30
C LEU A 38 0.87 -2.81 4.21
N GLU A 39 -0.38 -3.05 3.88
CA GLU A 39 -1.17 -2.16 3.05
C GLU A 39 -2.28 -1.53 3.87
N LEU A 40 -2.37 -0.21 3.83
CA LEU A 40 -3.38 0.60 4.49
C LEU A 40 -4.30 1.21 3.44
N GLY A 41 -5.57 0.79 3.43
CA GLY A 41 -6.54 1.16 2.40
C GLY A 41 -6.49 0.24 1.19
N SER A 42 -7.11 -0.92 1.28
CA SER A 42 -7.11 -1.90 0.18
C SER A 42 -8.32 -1.79 -0.75
N HIS A 43 -9.39 -1.13 -0.32
CA HIS A 43 -10.65 -0.98 -1.07
C HIS A 43 -11.07 -2.30 -1.74
N ALA A 44 -10.96 -2.41 -3.09
CA ALA A 44 -11.29 -3.62 -3.84
C ALA A 44 -10.22 -4.74 -3.74
N GLY A 45 -9.06 -4.49 -3.13
CA GLY A 45 -8.01 -5.47 -2.92
C GLY A 45 -7.16 -5.79 -4.16
N ILE A 46 -7.17 -4.91 -5.17
CA ILE A 46 -6.45 -5.14 -6.45
C ILE A 46 -4.93 -5.03 -6.24
N SER A 47 -4.46 -3.99 -5.58
CA SER A 47 -3.05 -3.79 -5.23
C SER A 47 -2.55 -4.90 -4.31
N THR A 48 -3.35 -5.27 -3.30
CA THR A 48 -3.09 -6.40 -2.41
C THR A 48 -2.85 -7.70 -3.18
N ALA A 49 -3.79 -8.05 -4.09
CA ALA A 49 -3.69 -9.27 -4.90
C ALA A 49 -2.45 -9.24 -5.80
N ALA A 50 -2.15 -8.10 -6.44
CA ALA A 50 -0.99 -7.95 -7.31
C ALA A 50 0.33 -8.17 -6.56
N MET A 51 0.49 -7.55 -5.38
CA MET A 51 1.65 -7.74 -4.51
C MET A 51 1.76 -9.18 -4.01
N ALA A 52 0.63 -9.82 -3.66
CA ALA A 52 0.59 -11.22 -3.22
C ALA A 52 1.04 -12.19 -4.32
N ILE A 53 0.65 -11.94 -5.57
CA ILE A 53 1.12 -12.71 -6.73
C ILE A 53 2.62 -12.48 -7.00
N ALA A 54 3.09 -11.24 -6.85
CA ALA A 54 4.49 -10.89 -7.09
C ALA A 54 5.45 -11.49 -6.06
N ALA A 55 4.97 -11.67 -4.82
CA ALA A 55 5.76 -12.14 -3.69
C ALA A 55 5.00 -13.23 -2.90
N PRO A 56 4.87 -14.46 -3.43
CA PRO A 56 4.08 -15.52 -2.82
C PRO A 56 4.62 -16.00 -1.46
N GLU A 57 5.91 -15.79 -1.18
CA GLU A 57 6.54 -16.13 0.11
C GLU A 57 6.43 -15.01 1.16
N SER A 58 5.93 -13.83 0.76
CA SER A 58 5.70 -12.71 1.67
C SER A 58 4.37 -12.86 2.41
N THR A 59 4.25 -12.25 3.57
CA THR A 59 2.97 -12.05 4.26
C THR A 59 2.49 -10.62 4.01
N ILE A 60 1.28 -10.46 3.47
CA ILE A 60 0.65 -9.15 3.24
C ILE A 60 -0.48 -8.97 4.24
N VAL A 61 -0.35 -8.00 5.15
CA VAL A 61 -1.43 -7.56 6.03
C VAL A 61 -2.15 -6.41 5.34
N SER A 62 -3.44 -6.57 5.09
CA SER A 62 -4.27 -5.61 4.37
C SER A 62 -5.33 -5.03 5.30
N VAL A 63 -5.15 -3.76 5.69
CA VAL A 63 -6.00 -3.03 6.64
C VAL A 63 -6.95 -2.09 5.89
N ASP A 64 -8.24 -2.15 6.22
CA ASP A 64 -9.26 -1.29 5.63
C ASP A 64 -10.46 -1.16 6.56
N LEU A 65 -11.13 -0.01 6.56
CA LEU A 65 -12.35 0.22 7.35
C LEU A 65 -13.53 -0.67 6.94
N CYS A 66 -13.50 -1.23 5.74
CA CYS A 66 -14.58 -2.05 5.16
C CYS A 66 -15.92 -1.32 5.01
N ASP A 67 -15.90 0.00 4.98
CA ASP A 67 -17.08 0.83 4.85
C ASP A 67 -17.65 0.87 3.41
N THR A 68 -16.77 0.75 2.41
CA THR A 68 -17.15 0.75 0.98
C THR A 68 -17.22 -0.65 0.39
N MET A 69 -16.38 -1.59 0.85
CA MET A 69 -16.37 -2.99 0.44
C MET A 69 -16.21 -3.91 1.65
N PRO A 70 -17.18 -4.83 1.91
CA PRO A 70 -17.07 -5.79 3.00
C PRO A 70 -15.81 -6.67 2.88
N GLU A 71 -15.16 -6.97 4.00
CA GLU A 71 -13.98 -7.85 4.06
C GLU A 71 -14.23 -9.20 3.36
N ALA A 72 -15.39 -9.82 3.59
CA ALA A 72 -15.74 -11.10 2.97
C ALA A 72 -15.72 -11.04 1.43
N SER A 73 -16.07 -9.90 0.82
CA SER A 73 -16.03 -9.72 -0.63
C SER A 73 -14.60 -9.64 -1.15
N ARG A 74 -13.70 -9.00 -0.40
CA ARG A 74 -12.27 -8.95 -0.74
C ARG A 74 -11.61 -10.32 -0.60
N VAL A 75 -11.89 -11.03 0.50
CA VAL A 75 -11.39 -12.39 0.72
C VAL A 75 -11.83 -13.31 -0.42
N ALA A 76 -13.12 -13.30 -0.78
CA ALA A 76 -13.64 -14.10 -1.90
C ALA A 76 -12.96 -13.74 -3.23
N TYR A 77 -12.66 -12.46 -3.45
CA TYR A 77 -11.93 -12.02 -4.64
C TYR A 77 -10.49 -12.57 -4.64
N TRP A 78 -9.76 -12.47 -3.55
CA TRP A 78 -8.40 -12.98 -3.44
C TRP A 78 -8.33 -14.51 -3.60
N GLU A 79 -9.29 -15.25 -3.02
CA GLU A 79 -9.43 -16.69 -3.23
C GLU A 79 -9.68 -17.04 -4.71
N ALA A 80 -10.54 -16.28 -5.40
CA ALA A 80 -10.81 -16.47 -6.82
C ALA A 80 -9.58 -16.20 -7.71
N VAL A 81 -8.71 -15.27 -7.30
CA VAL A 81 -7.43 -14.99 -7.96
C VAL A 81 -6.36 -16.03 -7.62
N GLY A 82 -6.55 -16.81 -6.54
CA GLY A 82 -5.67 -17.91 -6.14
C GLY A 82 -4.51 -17.47 -5.25
N VAL A 83 -4.66 -16.38 -4.47
CA VAL A 83 -3.67 -15.93 -3.48
C VAL A 83 -4.12 -16.31 -2.07
N ALA A 84 -3.17 -16.72 -1.22
CA ALA A 84 -3.43 -17.22 0.14
C ALA A 84 -2.53 -16.57 1.20
N ASN A 85 -1.61 -15.71 0.81
CA ASN A 85 -0.63 -15.07 1.69
C ASN A 85 -1.06 -13.66 2.16
N ILE A 86 -2.39 -13.42 2.19
CA ILE A 86 -3.01 -12.16 2.63
C ILE A 86 -3.70 -12.36 3.97
N GLN A 87 -3.48 -11.44 4.90
CA GLN A 87 -4.16 -11.35 6.20
C GLN A 87 -5.05 -10.10 6.21
N PRO A 88 -6.37 -10.22 6.05
CA PRO A 88 -7.27 -9.09 6.13
C PRO A 88 -7.44 -8.60 7.57
N VAL A 89 -7.54 -7.30 7.73
CA VAL A 89 -7.82 -6.64 9.02
C VAL A 89 -8.85 -5.53 8.80
N ALA A 90 -9.99 -5.62 9.50
CA ALA A 90 -11.00 -4.57 9.51
C ALA A 90 -10.66 -3.56 10.62
N ASP A 91 -9.95 -2.48 10.28
CA ASP A 91 -9.53 -1.46 11.25
C ASP A 91 -9.30 -0.09 10.57
N ASP A 92 -9.20 0.96 11.39
CA ASP A 92 -8.73 2.29 11.01
C ASP A 92 -7.21 2.28 10.85
N ALA A 93 -6.70 2.79 9.73
CA ALA A 93 -5.28 2.79 9.40
C ALA A 93 -4.42 3.48 10.48
N GLY A 94 -4.86 4.64 10.97
CA GLY A 94 -4.13 5.39 11.99
C GLY A 94 -4.13 4.68 13.35
N ARG A 95 -5.23 3.99 13.70
CA ARG A 95 -5.28 3.17 14.91
C ARG A 95 -4.33 1.98 14.80
N PHE A 96 -4.39 1.25 13.71
CA PHE A 96 -3.53 0.10 13.46
C PHE A 96 -2.04 0.47 13.51
N LEU A 97 -1.64 1.59 12.87
CA LEU A 97 -0.26 2.07 12.91
C LEU A 97 0.21 2.43 14.31
N ARG A 98 -0.64 3.06 15.13
CA ARG A 98 -0.29 3.37 16.54
C ARG A 98 -0.08 2.09 17.34
N ASP A 99 -0.90 1.08 17.13
CA ASP A 99 -0.77 -0.21 17.81
C ASP A 99 0.52 -0.93 17.38
N CYS A 100 0.85 -0.95 16.09
CA CYS A 100 2.14 -1.44 15.58
C CYS A 100 3.33 -0.74 16.25
N GLN A 101 3.28 0.60 16.36
CA GLN A 101 4.34 1.37 17.00
C GLN A 101 4.50 1.02 18.51
N LEU A 102 3.38 0.86 19.23
CA LEU A 102 3.38 0.48 20.64
C LEU A 102 3.96 -0.92 20.88
N HIS A 103 3.72 -1.85 19.95
CA HIS A 103 4.22 -3.23 20.01
C HIS A 103 5.60 -3.41 19.39
N LEU A 104 6.23 -2.33 18.92
CA LEU A 104 7.54 -2.35 18.22
C LEU A 104 7.54 -3.27 16.98
N ASP A 105 6.41 -3.37 16.31
CA ASP A 105 6.33 -4.09 15.05
C ASP A 105 7.18 -3.38 13.97
N SER A 106 7.80 -4.17 13.12
CA SER A 106 8.57 -3.67 11.99
C SER A 106 8.05 -4.28 10.68
N TRP A 107 8.12 -3.49 9.61
CA TRP A 107 7.64 -3.85 8.29
C TRP A 107 8.77 -3.63 7.27
N ASP A 108 8.84 -4.50 6.27
CA ASP A 108 9.77 -4.31 5.15
C ASP A 108 9.24 -3.25 4.19
N LEU A 109 7.93 -3.28 3.92
CA LEU A 109 7.21 -2.29 3.13
C LEU A 109 5.90 -1.91 3.83
N ILE A 110 5.61 -0.61 3.91
CA ILE A 110 4.27 -0.08 4.16
C ILE A 110 3.80 0.66 2.91
N PHE A 111 2.66 0.26 2.36
CA PHE A 111 1.93 0.99 1.31
C PHE A 111 0.71 1.68 1.93
N HIS A 112 0.67 3.01 1.85
CA HIS A 112 -0.40 3.82 2.43
C HIS A 112 -1.26 4.44 1.33
N ASP A 113 -2.50 4.00 1.24
CA ASP A 113 -3.54 4.43 0.29
C ASP A 113 -4.92 4.59 0.97
N ALA A 114 -4.96 4.73 2.32
CA ALA A 114 -6.21 4.76 3.10
C ALA A 114 -6.83 6.15 3.15
N ALA A 115 -6.02 7.18 3.34
CA ALA A 115 -6.44 8.57 3.44
C ALA A 115 -5.32 9.48 2.94
N HIS A 116 -5.65 10.71 2.55
CA HIS A 116 -4.74 11.57 1.82
C HIS A 116 -4.69 12.99 2.40
N GLY A 117 -3.63 13.73 2.02
CA GLY A 117 -3.42 15.12 2.39
C GLY A 117 -2.80 15.31 3.77
N ASP A 118 -2.65 16.57 4.16
CA ASP A 118 -1.91 16.98 5.37
C ASP A 118 -2.54 16.48 6.69
N ALA A 119 -3.83 16.19 6.70
CA ALA A 119 -4.52 15.71 7.88
C ALA A 119 -3.98 14.36 8.40
N VAL A 120 -3.44 13.53 7.51
CA VAL A 120 -2.88 12.22 7.84
C VAL A 120 -1.35 12.20 7.89
N LEU A 121 -0.70 13.37 7.89
CA LEU A 121 0.75 13.47 8.08
C LEU A 121 1.29 12.70 9.31
N PRO A 122 0.60 12.68 10.47
CA PRO A 122 1.05 11.87 11.61
C PRO A 122 1.14 10.37 11.29
N GLU A 123 0.25 9.83 10.45
CA GLU A 123 0.25 8.43 10.02
C GLU A 123 1.47 8.13 9.16
N TYR A 124 1.78 8.98 8.17
CA TYR A 124 2.97 8.83 7.33
C TYR A 124 4.27 8.87 8.14
N LEU A 125 4.35 9.76 9.14
CA LEU A 125 5.53 9.86 10.01
C LEU A 125 5.65 8.63 10.94
N THR A 126 4.52 8.08 11.41
CA THR A 126 4.49 6.83 12.19
C THR A 126 4.94 5.67 11.33
N ALA A 127 4.37 5.51 10.13
CA ALA A 127 4.77 4.48 9.17
C ALA A 127 6.26 4.55 8.83
N ALA A 128 6.79 5.76 8.56
CA ALA A 128 8.22 5.97 8.29
C ALA A 128 9.14 5.57 9.47
N GLY A 129 8.61 5.52 10.70
CA GLY A 129 9.36 5.11 11.89
C GLY A 129 9.43 3.60 12.11
N ILE A 130 8.60 2.81 11.41
CA ILE A 130 8.45 1.37 11.63
C ILE A 130 8.63 0.53 10.35
N THR A 131 9.08 1.13 9.25
CA THR A 131 9.30 0.43 7.98
C THR A 131 10.65 0.76 7.36
N SER A 132 11.15 -0.19 6.56
CA SER A 132 12.32 0.04 5.70
C SER A 132 11.99 0.76 4.41
N ILE A 133 10.78 0.53 3.88
CA ILE A 133 10.27 1.20 2.67
C ILE A 133 8.86 1.70 2.93
N LEU A 134 8.62 2.98 2.64
CA LEU A 134 7.29 3.59 2.68
C LEU A 134 6.88 4.03 1.28
N ALA A 135 5.75 3.51 0.80
CA ALA A 135 5.09 3.95 -0.41
C ALA A 135 3.81 4.71 -0.06
N ILE A 136 3.60 5.90 -0.62
CA ILE A 136 2.41 6.74 -0.38
C ILE A 136 1.79 7.07 -1.73
N HIS A 137 0.53 6.67 -1.91
CA HIS A 137 -0.29 7.05 -3.06
C HIS A 137 -0.86 8.46 -2.87
N ASP A 138 -1.21 9.11 -3.98
CA ASP A 138 -1.75 10.49 -4.01
C ASP A 138 -0.84 11.50 -3.27
N TRP A 139 0.48 11.33 -3.45
CA TRP A 139 1.52 12.18 -2.84
C TRP A 139 1.35 13.67 -3.16
N GLU A 140 0.80 13.99 -4.33
CA GLU A 140 0.54 15.37 -4.77
C GLU A 140 -0.51 16.09 -3.93
N GLN A 141 -1.30 15.36 -3.14
CA GLN A 141 -2.30 15.94 -2.23
C GLN A 141 -1.70 16.50 -0.93
N LEU A 142 -0.42 16.22 -0.65
CA LEU A 142 0.27 16.83 0.47
C LEU A 142 0.84 18.23 0.10
N SER A 143 0.83 19.13 1.08
CA SER A 143 1.59 20.38 0.96
C SER A 143 3.10 20.09 0.85
N SER A 144 3.84 21.01 0.22
CA SER A 144 5.30 20.88 0.09
C SER A 144 6.00 20.72 1.44
N SER A 145 5.51 21.36 2.50
CA SER A 145 6.07 21.21 3.85
C SER A 145 5.87 19.82 4.44
N SER A 146 4.72 19.18 4.17
CA SER A 146 4.44 17.81 4.59
C SER A 146 5.24 16.80 3.79
N GLN A 147 5.35 17.01 2.47
CA GLN A 147 6.23 16.22 1.60
C GLN A 147 7.68 16.24 2.10
N ASP A 148 8.22 17.42 2.39
CA ASP A 148 9.55 17.60 2.95
C ASP A 148 9.73 16.90 4.31
N ALA A 149 8.71 16.95 5.17
CA ALA A 149 8.77 16.32 6.49
C ALA A 149 8.87 14.80 6.40
N VAL A 150 8.14 14.18 5.47
CA VAL A 150 8.19 12.73 5.22
C VAL A 150 9.50 12.36 4.50
N ALA A 151 9.85 13.06 3.41
CA ALA A 151 11.02 12.74 2.60
C ALA A 151 12.34 12.74 3.40
N ARG A 152 12.47 13.65 4.37
CA ARG A 152 13.63 13.73 5.29
C ARG A 152 13.80 12.50 6.20
N ARG A 153 12.83 11.61 6.28
CA ARG A 153 12.93 10.36 7.04
C ARG A 153 13.69 9.26 6.29
N PHE A 154 13.95 9.45 5.01
CA PHE A 154 14.53 8.44 4.14
C PHE A 154 15.86 8.90 3.56
N GLN A 155 16.78 7.94 3.36
CA GLN A 155 18.09 8.20 2.75
C GLN A 155 17.97 8.52 1.26
N ARG A 156 16.99 7.92 0.61
CA ARG A 156 16.65 8.14 -0.79
C ARG A 156 15.16 8.00 -1.01
N HIS A 157 14.64 8.67 -2.00
CA HIS A 157 13.24 8.51 -2.43
C HIS A 157 13.09 8.76 -3.93
N THR A 158 11.99 8.26 -4.46
CA THR A 158 11.51 8.53 -5.82
C THR A 158 10.07 9.02 -5.77
N VAL A 159 9.64 9.77 -6.78
CA VAL A 159 8.24 10.14 -6.99
C VAL A 159 7.92 9.83 -8.45
N THR A 160 6.96 8.94 -8.65
CA THR A 160 6.47 8.55 -9.98
C THR A 160 5.08 9.11 -10.18
N THR A 161 4.84 9.79 -11.30
CA THR A 161 3.53 10.37 -11.61
C THR A 161 2.89 9.62 -12.78
N ASP A 162 1.63 9.23 -12.63
CA ASP A 162 0.85 8.59 -13.69
C ASP A 162 0.32 9.60 -14.73
N THR A 163 -0.34 9.09 -15.76
CA THR A 163 -0.90 9.91 -16.85
C THR A 163 -2.07 10.81 -16.42
N GLN A 164 -2.62 10.60 -15.22
CA GLN A 164 -3.70 11.39 -14.63
C GLN A 164 -3.18 12.45 -13.63
N GLY A 165 -1.85 12.48 -13.42
CA GLY A 165 -1.21 13.40 -12.49
C GLY A 165 -1.17 12.93 -11.04
N ARG A 166 -1.62 11.68 -10.74
CA ARG A 166 -1.50 11.09 -9.40
C ARG A 166 -0.06 10.65 -9.17
N ALA A 167 0.46 10.88 -7.98
CA ALA A 167 1.84 10.58 -7.67
C ALA A 167 1.97 9.47 -6.62
N LEU A 168 2.97 8.59 -6.82
CA LEU A 168 3.44 7.62 -5.84
C LEU A 168 4.81 8.06 -5.33
N PHE A 169 4.92 8.28 -4.03
CA PHE A 169 6.20 8.44 -3.34
C PHE A 169 6.70 7.08 -2.86
N VAL A 170 7.99 6.80 -3.02
CA VAL A 170 8.66 5.62 -2.45
C VAL A 170 9.95 6.07 -1.76
N GLY A 171 9.97 5.98 -0.43
CA GLY A 171 11.11 6.30 0.43
C GLY A 171 11.80 5.03 0.95
N HIS A 172 13.14 5.03 1.00
CA HIS A 172 13.98 3.94 1.51
C HIS A 172 14.81 4.44 2.70
N ALA A 173 14.67 3.80 3.87
CA ALA A 173 15.42 4.09 5.10
C ALA A 173 16.92 3.77 4.98
#